data_7b301886a60866d9a01ad19634ec7dcc
#
_entry.id   7b301886a60866d9a01ad19634ec7dcc
#
_cell.length_a   1.000
_cell.length_b   1.000
_cell.length_c   1.000
_cell.angle_alpha   90.00
_cell.angle_beta   90.00
_cell.angle_gamma   90.00
#
_symmetry.space_group_name_H-M   'P 1'
#
loop_
_entity.id
_entity.type
_entity.pdbx_description
1 polymer ?
#
loop_
_entity_poly.entity_id
_entity_poly.type
_entity_poly.pdbx_seq_one_letter_code
_entity_poly.pdbx_strand_id
1 'polypeptide(L)'
;MISYIGGKARIGKWIVPYIPNDIETYVEGFSGMFWVYFNMELNDYPNLKTVVYNDFNKLNTNLFKWAKQYDTFWDALSQYPCQQLGVKETPPEYAQMFNEYQKEIFSDNFVITEENSLEVACKYVYVLGQVFSGSKPETASYMDYKGEYRCKVLVFMDKLKNPKYREHFDKITFIENLDFEKVVEKYDSPTTYFYMDPPYWKTENYYSNHDFDSNDHERLANVIKSIQGKFSLSYYDFPQLQQWFPQYEVTIGKNNQLDMFGYSGYTWEKKDFSKAASTKKEKNVGTELLIMNY
;
A
#
# COMPACT_ATOMS: atom_id res chain seq x y z
N MET A 1 -8.87 2.10 -4.53
CA MET A 1 -8.91 2.25 -3.05
C MET A 1 -8.94 3.73 -2.69
N ILE A 2 -8.97 4.11 -1.43
CA ILE A 2 -8.93 5.51 -0.99
C ILE A 2 -7.49 6.04 -0.99
N SER A 3 -7.29 7.37 -1.01
CA SER A 3 -5.94 7.96 -0.96
C SER A 3 -5.29 7.70 0.40
N TYR A 4 -4.01 7.30 0.40
CA TYR A 4 -3.24 6.99 1.59
C TYR A 4 -1.79 7.44 1.42
N ILE A 5 -1.07 7.70 2.53
CA ILE A 5 0.37 8.03 2.51
C ILE A 5 1.14 6.90 1.84
N GLY A 6 2.11 7.23 0.99
CA GLY A 6 2.94 6.24 0.29
C GLY A 6 2.19 5.41 -0.75
N GLY A 7 0.88 5.65 -0.97
CA GLY A 7 0.06 4.82 -1.85
C GLY A 7 0.54 4.78 -3.29
N LYS A 8 0.69 3.58 -3.85
CA LYS A 8 1.22 3.30 -5.19
C LYS A 8 0.20 3.48 -6.33
N ALA A 9 -0.88 4.24 -6.14
CA ALA A 9 -1.95 4.41 -7.13
C ALA A 9 -1.46 4.80 -8.53
N ARG A 10 -0.40 5.61 -8.62
CA ARG A 10 0.19 6.08 -9.89
C ARG A 10 1.27 5.15 -10.42
N ILE A 11 2.03 4.54 -9.52
CA ILE A 11 3.22 3.73 -9.83
C ILE A 11 2.85 2.25 -9.99
N GLY A 12 1.76 1.78 -9.35
CA GLY A 12 1.34 0.39 -9.39
C GLY A 12 1.24 -0.18 -10.80
N LYS A 13 0.74 0.61 -11.76
CA LYS A 13 0.69 0.20 -13.18
C LYS A 13 2.07 -0.02 -13.81
N TRP A 14 3.10 0.63 -13.31
CA TRP A 14 4.47 0.41 -13.76
C TRP A 14 5.09 -0.81 -13.09
N ILE A 15 4.69 -1.13 -11.85
CA ILE A 15 5.20 -2.28 -11.10
C ILE A 15 4.61 -3.60 -11.63
N VAL A 16 3.31 -3.62 -11.94
CA VAL A 16 2.58 -4.84 -12.34
C VAL A 16 3.26 -5.64 -13.46
N PRO A 17 3.81 -5.04 -14.55
CA PRO A 17 4.49 -5.80 -15.62
C PRO A 17 5.73 -6.59 -15.16
N TYR A 18 6.29 -6.28 -14.00
CA TYR A 18 7.41 -7.02 -13.44
C TYR A 18 6.97 -8.20 -12.57
N ILE A 19 5.68 -8.33 -12.23
CA ILE A 19 5.19 -9.45 -11.43
C ILE A 19 5.16 -10.71 -12.31
N PRO A 20 5.86 -11.79 -11.93
CA PRO A 20 5.85 -13.03 -12.69
C PRO A 20 4.43 -13.63 -12.78
N ASN A 21 4.06 -14.13 -13.94
CA ASN A 21 2.71 -14.67 -14.19
C ASN A 21 2.52 -16.13 -13.77
N ASP A 22 3.61 -16.81 -13.39
CA ASP A 22 3.64 -18.22 -12.99
C ASP A 22 3.44 -18.45 -11.48
N ILE A 23 3.18 -17.38 -10.71
CA ILE A 23 2.99 -17.43 -9.27
C ILE A 23 1.70 -18.12 -8.84
N GLU A 24 1.75 -18.84 -7.72
CA GLU A 24 0.56 -19.40 -7.06
C GLU A 24 0.10 -18.57 -5.86
N THR A 25 1.02 -17.89 -5.21
CA THR A 25 0.75 -17.03 -4.04
C THR A 25 1.30 -15.62 -4.28
N TYR A 26 0.46 -14.63 -4.08
CA TYR A 26 0.81 -13.21 -4.08
C TYR A 26 0.69 -12.64 -2.68
N VAL A 27 1.74 -11.98 -2.20
CA VAL A 27 1.80 -11.38 -0.86
C VAL A 27 2.27 -9.93 -0.95
N GLU A 28 1.52 -8.98 -0.36
CA GLU A 28 2.09 -7.66 -0.02
C GLU A 28 2.37 -7.61 1.47
N GLY A 29 3.66 -7.44 1.83
CA GLY A 29 4.09 -7.41 3.24
C GLY A 29 3.75 -6.10 3.95
N PHE A 30 3.59 -5.01 3.19
CA PHE A 30 3.22 -3.65 3.61
C PHE A 30 2.13 -3.13 2.69
N SER A 31 0.94 -3.68 2.79
CA SER A 31 -0.11 -3.52 1.77
C SER A 31 -0.71 -2.11 1.67
N GLY A 32 -0.78 -1.36 2.78
CA GLY A 32 -1.45 -0.07 2.78
C GLY A 32 -2.83 -0.13 2.15
N MET A 33 -3.01 0.55 1.03
CA MET A 33 -4.27 0.50 0.25
C MET A 33 -4.23 -0.50 -0.92
N PHE A 34 -3.28 -1.42 -0.93
CA PHE A 34 -3.18 -2.56 -1.86
C PHE A 34 -3.20 -2.18 -3.33
N TRP A 35 -2.57 -1.03 -3.65
CA TRP A 35 -2.66 -0.45 -4.98
C TRP A 35 -1.97 -1.27 -6.06
N VAL A 36 -0.89 -1.99 -5.76
CA VAL A 36 -0.22 -2.82 -6.78
C VAL A 36 -1.14 -3.96 -7.15
N TYR A 37 -1.69 -4.67 -6.18
CA TYR A 37 -2.65 -5.74 -6.38
C TYR A 37 -3.89 -5.29 -7.19
N PHE A 38 -4.50 -4.15 -6.83
CA PHE A 38 -5.68 -3.64 -7.57
C PHE A 38 -5.38 -3.12 -8.99
N ASN A 39 -4.12 -3.03 -9.38
CA ASN A 39 -3.72 -2.75 -10.76
C ASN A 39 -3.42 -4.02 -11.57
N MET A 40 -3.37 -5.21 -10.95
CA MET A 40 -3.22 -6.48 -11.66
C MET A 40 -4.47 -6.78 -12.49
N GLU A 41 -4.27 -7.40 -13.63
CA GLU A 41 -5.35 -8.08 -14.37
C GLU A 41 -5.29 -9.55 -13.97
N LEU A 42 -6.27 -10.01 -13.16
CA LEU A 42 -6.21 -11.34 -12.53
C LEU A 42 -6.13 -12.49 -13.54
N ASN A 43 -6.67 -12.29 -14.74
CA ASN A 43 -6.60 -13.27 -15.82
C ASN A 43 -5.17 -13.51 -16.36
N ASP A 44 -4.24 -12.58 -16.11
CA ASP A 44 -2.84 -12.72 -16.51
C ASP A 44 -2.07 -13.67 -15.56
N TYR A 45 -2.69 -14.09 -14.47
CA TYR A 45 -2.10 -14.94 -13.43
C TYR A 45 -2.91 -16.24 -13.24
N PRO A 46 -2.89 -17.15 -14.22
CA PRO A 46 -3.79 -18.32 -14.24
C PRO A 46 -3.55 -19.31 -13.10
N ASN A 47 -2.34 -19.30 -12.52
CA ASN A 47 -1.97 -20.17 -11.42
C ASN A 47 -2.23 -19.57 -10.03
N LEU A 48 -2.64 -18.29 -9.93
CA LEU A 48 -2.82 -17.59 -8.69
C LEU A 48 -3.98 -18.17 -7.87
N LYS A 49 -3.65 -18.80 -6.74
CA LYS A 49 -4.59 -19.45 -5.81
C LYS A 49 -4.79 -18.63 -4.54
N THR A 50 -3.71 -18.02 -4.05
CA THR A 50 -3.67 -17.36 -2.76
C THR A 50 -3.25 -15.91 -2.91
N VAL A 51 -4.02 -14.99 -2.32
CA VAL A 51 -3.70 -13.57 -2.23
C VAL A 51 -3.71 -13.18 -0.76
N VAL A 52 -2.59 -12.65 -0.29
CA VAL A 52 -2.37 -12.24 1.10
C VAL A 52 -2.22 -10.73 1.18
N TYR A 53 -3.13 -10.11 1.88
CA TYR A 53 -3.02 -8.75 2.35
C TYR A 53 -2.37 -8.76 3.73
N ASN A 54 -1.28 -8.05 3.94
CA ASN A 54 -0.72 -7.81 5.27
C ASN A 54 -0.41 -6.34 5.50
N ASP A 55 -0.83 -5.82 6.63
CA ASP A 55 -0.44 -4.48 7.07
C ASP A 55 -0.36 -4.45 8.60
N PHE A 56 0.71 -3.84 9.12
CA PHE A 56 0.88 -3.72 10.57
C PHE A 56 -0.12 -2.74 11.20
N ASN A 57 -0.64 -1.78 10.41
CA ASN A 57 -1.67 -0.86 10.85
C ASN A 57 -3.04 -1.56 10.95
N LYS A 58 -3.52 -1.74 12.19
CA LYS A 58 -4.81 -2.39 12.49
C LYS A 58 -6.01 -1.71 11.85
N LEU A 59 -5.96 -0.38 11.63
CA LEU A 59 -7.04 0.33 10.92
C LEU A 59 -7.12 -0.08 9.45
N ASN A 60 -5.97 -0.27 8.79
CA ASN A 60 -5.91 -0.75 7.42
C ASN A 60 -6.45 -2.18 7.31
N THR A 61 -6.00 -3.08 8.18
CA THR A 61 -6.49 -4.48 8.17
C THR A 61 -7.98 -4.56 8.46
N ASN A 62 -8.49 -3.77 9.41
CA ASN A 62 -9.91 -3.70 9.69
C ASN A 62 -10.72 -3.18 8.50
N LEU A 63 -10.24 -2.11 7.84
CA LEU A 63 -10.86 -1.60 6.62
C LEU A 63 -10.97 -2.68 5.54
N PHE A 64 -9.90 -3.45 5.30
CA PHE A 64 -9.92 -4.50 4.28
C PHE A 64 -10.80 -5.69 4.63
N LYS A 65 -10.92 -6.06 5.91
CA LYS A 65 -11.90 -7.07 6.38
C LYS A 65 -13.32 -6.69 6.00
N TRP A 66 -13.69 -5.40 6.18
CA TRP A 66 -15.00 -4.91 5.82
C TRP A 66 -15.16 -4.65 4.32
N ALA A 67 -14.09 -4.23 3.62
CA ALA A 67 -14.13 -4.05 2.17
C ALA A 67 -14.42 -5.36 1.42
N LYS A 68 -14.05 -6.52 1.97
CA LYS A 68 -14.48 -7.84 1.46
C LYS A 68 -15.98 -8.10 1.65
N GLN A 69 -16.61 -7.47 2.63
CA GLN A 69 -18.04 -7.50 2.88
C GLN A 69 -18.70 -6.27 2.23
N TYR A 70 -18.40 -6.06 0.97
CA TYR A 70 -18.58 -4.80 0.25
C TYR A 70 -20.02 -4.27 0.27
N ASP A 71 -21.05 -5.10 0.27
CA ASP A 71 -22.44 -4.62 0.33
C ASP A 71 -22.77 -4.10 1.73
N THR A 72 -22.48 -4.87 2.79
CA THR A 72 -22.66 -4.44 4.19
C THR A 72 -21.85 -3.16 4.48
N PHE A 73 -20.62 -3.10 4.00
CA PHE A 73 -19.77 -1.93 4.21
C PHE A 73 -20.28 -0.70 3.45
N TRP A 74 -20.78 -0.91 2.23
CA TRP A 74 -21.38 0.17 1.45
C TRP A 74 -22.62 0.75 2.14
N ASP A 75 -23.51 -0.14 2.64
CA ASP A 75 -24.72 0.25 3.34
C ASP A 75 -24.39 1.07 4.60
N ALA A 76 -23.42 0.62 5.39
CA ALA A 76 -22.96 1.36 6.57
C ALA A 76 -22.37 2.72 6.21
N LEU A 77 -21.49 2.80 5.20
CA LEU A 77 -20.88 4.04 4.73
C LEU A 77 -21.92 5.02 4.17
N SER A 78 -23.02 4.54 3.60
CA SER A 78 -24.07 5.38 3.04
C SER A 78 -24.79 6.24 4.08
N GLN A 79 -24.67 5.91 5.36
CA GLN A 79 -25.22 6.66 6.49
C GLN A 79 -24.35 7.86 6.89
N TYR A 80 -23.11 7.93 6.38
CA TYR A 80 -22.18 9.02 6.69
C TYR A 80 -22.35 10.18 5.71
N PRO A 81 -22.41 11.43 6.19
CA PRO A 81 -22.60 12.56 5.32
C PRO A 81 -21.38 12.82 4.46
N CYS A 82 -21.60 13.15 3.19
CA CYS A 82 -20.53 13.45 2.25
C CYS A 82 -20.81 14.76 1.53
N GLN A 83 -19.76 15.54 1.29
CA GLN A 83 -19.82 16.72 0.43
C GLN A 83 -20.31 16.36 -0.96
N GLN A 84 -21.28 17.09 -1.47
CA GLN A 84 -21.84 16.89 -2.79
C GLN A 84 -21.12 17.76 -3.83
N LEU A 85 -20.87 17.19 -5.01
CA LEU A 85 -20.31 17.95 -6.13
C LEU A 85 -21.25 19.08 -6.51
N GLY A 86 -20.71 20.29 -6.70
CA GLY A 86 -21.47 21.49 -7.04
C GLY A 86 -22.09 22.23 -5.84
N VAL A 87 -22.06 21.65 -4.63
CA VAL A 87 -22.55 22.29 -3.40
C VAL A 87 -21.38 22.99 -2.72
N LYS A 88 -21.37 24.32 -2.74
CA LYS A 88 -20.25 25.14 -2.23
C LYS A 88 -20.22 25.25 -0.70
N GLU A 89 -21.38 25.20 -0.07
CA GLU A 89 -21.51 25.30 1.38
C GLU A 89 -21.50 23.92 1.98
N THR A 90 -20.51 23.64 2.84
CA THR A 90 -20.41 22.39 3.59
C THR A 90 -20.94 22.64 5.00
N PRO A 91 -21.88 21.80 5.49
CA PRO A 91 -22.37 21.91 6.85
C PRO A 91 -21.22 21.84 7.88
N PRO A 92 -21.17 22.76 8.87
CA PRO A 92 -20.10 22.81 9.87
C PRO A 92 -19.93 21.50 10.65
N GLU A 93 -20.99 20.73 10.82
CA GLU A 93 -21.00 19.43 11.50
C GLU A 93 -20.11 18.39 10.82
N TYR A 94 -19.81 18.52 9.51
CA TYR A 94 -18.90 17.57 8.82
C TYR A 94 -17.48 17.71 9.33
N ALA A 95 -17.02 18.93 9.57
CA ALA A 95 -15.70 19.17 10.17
C ALA A 95 -15.67 18.74 11.65
N GLN A 96 -16.76 18.94 12.39
CA GLN A 96 -16.89 18.48 13.77
C GLN A 96 -16.80 16.95 13.83
N MET A 97 -17.59 16.24 13.04
CA MET A 97 -17.56 14.76 12.95
C MET A 97 -16.16 14.25 12.58
N PHE A 98 -15.50 14.89 11.62
CA PHE A 98 -14.13 14.54 11.25
C PHE A 98 -13.19 14.61 12.46
N ASN A 99 -13.22 15.72 13.21
CA ASN A 99 -12.34 15.92 14.36
C ASN A 99 -12.64 14.92 15.49
N GLU A 100 -13.91 14.61 15.74
CA GLU A 100 -14.35 13.63 16.73
C GLU A 100 -13.86 12.23 16.35
N TYR A 101 -14.09 11.79 15.12
CA TYR A 101 -13.65 10.48 14.63
C TYR A 101 -12.13 10.35 14.59
N GLN A 102 -11.43 11.38 14.13
CA GLN A 102 -9.97 11.41 14.12
C GLN A 102 -9.42 11.24 15.54
N LYS A 103 -9.91 12.04 16.50
CA LYS A 103 -9.49 11.96 17.90
C LYS A 103 -9.78 10.60 18.53
N GLU A 104 -10.90 9.99 18.19
CA GLU A 104 -11.30 8.68 18.72
C GLU A 104 -10.37 7.58 18.18
N ILE A 105 -10.34 7.39 16.83
CA ILE A 105 -9.69 6.22 16.21
C ILE A 105 -8.16 6.27 16.23
N PHE A 106 -7.56 7.44 16.50
CA PHE A 106 -6.11 7.60 16.63
C PHE A 106 -5.66 7.86 18.08
N SER A 107 -6.53 7.65 19.06
CA SER A 107 -6.11 7.73 20.47
C SER A 107 -5.25 6.52 20.87
N ASP A 108 -4.27 6.73 21.76
CA ASP A 108 -3.29 5.70 22.16
C ASP A 108 -3.93 4.43 22.75
N ASN A 109 -5.09 4.58 23.41
CA ASN A 109 -5.80 3.47 24.05
C ASN A 109 -6.95 2.91 23.21
N PHE A 110 -7.03 3.29 21.93
CA PHE A 110 -8.13 2.84 21.10
C PHE A 110 -8.00 1.36 20.72
N VAL A 111 -9.08 0.61 20.93
CA VAL A 111 -9.14 -0.81 20.65
C VAL A 111 -10.26 -1.11 19.64
N ILE A 112 -9.92 -1.83 18.59
CA ILE A 112 -10.90 -2.37 17.66
C ILE A 112 -11.41 -3.70 18.22
N THR A 113 -12.71 -3.79 18.47
CA THR A 113 -13.41 -5.00 18.91
C THR A 113 -14.30 -5.51 17.78
N GLU A 114 -14.83 -6.72 17.91
CA GLU A 114 -15.82 -7.25 16.95
C GLU A 114 -17.06 -6.34 16.86
N GLU A 115 -17.51 -5.79 17.98
CA GLU A 115 -18.72 -4.96 18.07
C GLU A 115 -18.56 -3.61 17.39
N ASN A 116 -17.38 -2.95 17.52
CA ASN A 116 -17.15 -1.61 16.95
C ASN A 116 -16.46 -1.62 15.59
N SER A 117 -16.00 -2.78 15.10
CA SER A 117 -15.10 -2.89 13.94
C SER A 117 -15.66 -2.28 12.65
N LEU A 118 -16.97 -2.43 12.38
CA LEU A 118 -17.63 -1.83 11.22
C LEU A 118 -17.69 -0.31 11.32
N GLU A 119 -18.10 0.20 12.47
CA GLU A 119 -18.17 1.63 12.73
C GLU A 119 -16.77 2.26 12.62
N VAL A 120 -15.74 1.62 13.18
CA VAL A 120 -14.33 2.05 13.07
C VAL A 120 -13.89 2.10 11.62
N ALA A 121 -14.22 1.09 10.82
CA ALA A 121 -13.89 1.10 9.40
C ALA A 121 -14.56 2.26 8.66
N CYS A 122 -15.82 2.55 8.97
CA CYS A 122 -16.55 3.70 8.40
C CYS A 122 -15.92 5.05 8.82
N LYS A 123 -15.64 5.24 10.12
CA LYS A 123 -14.97 6.43 10.65
C LYS A 123 -13.59 6.62 9.98
N TYR A 124 -12.84 5.54 9.82
CA TYR A 124 -11.53 5.60 9.19
C TYR A 124 -11.61 5.99 7.71
N VAL A 125 -12.54 5.43 6.94
CA VAL A 125 -12.78 5.84 5.55
C VAL A 125 -13.22 7.30 5.47
N TYR A 126 -14.08 7.76 6.41
CA TYR A 126 -14.51 9.14 6.48
C TYR A 126 -13.31 10.07 6.69
N VAL A 127 -12.45 9.79 7.67
CA VAL A 127 -11.24 10.58 7.94
C VAL A 127 -10.29 10.57 6.74
N LEU A 128 -9.96 9.41 6.19
CA LEU A 128 -9.11 9.32 4.99
C LEU A 128 -9.68 10.07 3.78
N GLY A 129 -11.01 10.11 3.68
CA GLY A 129 -11.73 10.80 2.62
C GLY A 129 -11.65 12.31 2.69
N GLN A 130 -11.42 12.87 3.88
CA GLN A 130 -11.47 14.31 4.17
C GLN A 130 -10.12 14.93 4.45
N VAL A 131 -9.02 14.20 4.23
CA VAL A 131 -7.67 14.76 4.35
C VAL A 131 -7.06 15.04 2.98
N PHE A 132 -6.14 16.02 2.94
CA PHE A 132 -5.36 16.26 1.73
C PHE A 132 -4.50 15.03 1.40
N SER A 133 -4.39 14.70 0.13
CA SER A 133 -3.66 13.51 -0.33
C SER A 133 -2.19 13.55 0.12
N GLY A 134 -1.75 12.51 0.83
CA GLY A 134 -0.38 12.41 1.36
C GLY A 134 -0.18 13.03 2.76
N SER A 135 -1.25 13.58 3.38
CA SER A 135 -1.20 14.02 4.77
C SER A 135 -1.36 12.84 5.72
N LYS A 136 -0.76 12.97 6.92
CA LYS A 136 -1.00 12.04 8.04
C LYS A 136 -2.44 12.17 8.51
N PRO A 137 -3.27 11.13 8.45
CA PRO A 137 -4.67 11.25 8.83
C PRO A 137 -4.85 11.60 10.32
N GLU A 138 -3.90 11.24 11.19
CA GLU A 138 -3.95 11.48 12.64
C GLU A 138 -3.84 12.96 13.01
N THR A 139 -3.14 13.74 12.21
CA THR A 139 -2.82 15.17 12.50
C THR A 139 -3.28 16.12 11.41
N ALA A 140 -3.88 15.59 10.34
CA ALA A 140 -4.37 16.41 9.25
C ALA A 140 -5.61 17.21 9.66
N SER A 141 -5.75 18.41 9.07
CA SER A 141 -6.98 19.19 9.18
C SER A 141 -8.03 18.68 8.21
N TYR A 142 -9.29 18.88 8.58
CA TYR A 142 -10.43 18.65 7.71
C TYR A 142 -10.26 19.44 6.39
N MET A 143 -10.47 18.75 5.27
CA MET A 143 -10.44 19.36 3.94
C MET A 143 -11.85 19.58 3.42
N ASP A 144 -12.26 20.84 3.28
CA ASP A 144 -13.48 21.23 2.60
C ASP A 144 -13.21 21.32 1.09
N TYR A 145 -13.86 20.46 0.31
CA TYR A 145 -13.76 20.44 -1.15
C TYR A 145 -14.57 21.56 -1.84
N LYS A 146 -15.40 22.30 -1.11
CA LYS A 146 -16.25 23.41 -1.62
C LYS A 146 -17.03 23.06 -2.90
N GLY A 147 -17.42 21.78 -3.04
CA GLY A 147 -18.10 21.27 -4.23
C GLY A 147 -17.27 21.22 -5.51
N GLU A 148 -15.96 21.53 -5.46
CA GLU A 148 -15.08 21.51 -6.65
C GLU A 148 -14.70 20.09 -7.07
N TYR A 149 -14.61 19.19 -6.09
CA TYR A 149 -14.21 17.80 -6.32
C TYR A 149 -15.20 16.84 -5.68
N ARG A 150 -15.33 15.67 -6.29
CA ARG A 150 -16.11 14.58 -5.70
C ARG A 150 -15.46 14.06 -4.43
N CYS A 151 -16.22 13.96 -3.35
CA CYS A 151 -15.73 13.43 -2.08
C CYS A 151 -15.10 12.05 -2.26
N LYS A 152 -13.91 11.84 -1.68
CA LYS A 152 -13.15 10.58 -1.82
C LYS A 152 -13.88 9.38 -1.18
N VAL A 153 -14.73 9.61 -0.17
CA VAL A 153 -15.58 8.57 0.41
C VAL A 153 -16.53 8.02 -0.66
N LEU A 154 -17.22 8.90 -1.42
CA LEU A 154 -18.10 8.48 -2.52
C LEU A 154 -17.34 7.74 -3.61
N VAL A 155 -16.13 8.20 -3.95
CA VAL A 155 -15.26 7.51 -4.91
C VAL A 155 -14.87 6.12 -4.41
N PHE A 156 -14.65 5.96 -3.12
CA PHE A 156 -14.39 4.64 -2.52
C PHE A 156 -15.65 3.75 -2.55
N MET A 157 -16.80 4.29 -2.20
CA MET A 157 -18.08 3.58 -2.26
C MET A 157 -18.41 3.07 -3.68
N ASP A 158 -18.08 3.83 -4.73
CA ASP A 158 -18.23 3.35 -6.11
C ASP A 158 -17.37 2.12 -6.40
N LYS A 159 -16.18 2.04 -5.81
CA LYS A 159 -15.30 0.88 -5.98
C LYS A 159 -15.87 -0.37 -5.30
N LEU A 160 -16.54 -0.23 -4.14
CA LEU A 160 -17.24 -1.34 -3.50
C LEU A 160 -18.38 -1.90 -4.37
N LYS A 161 -18.93 -1.11 -5.30
CA LYS A 161 -19.95 -1.55 -6.27
C LYS A 161 -19.38 -1.98 -7.62
N ASN A 162 -18.14 -1.67 -7.91
CA ASN A 162 -17.53 -1.95 -9.20
C ASN A 162 -17.15 -3.43 -9.33
N PRO A 163 -17.63 -4.16 -10.34
CA PRO A 163 -17.38 -5.60 -10.51
C PRO A 163 -15.89 -5.97 -10.50
N LYS A 164 -15.03 -5.16 -11.16
CA LYS A 164 -13.57 -5.42 -11.17
C LYS A 164 -12.98 -5.39 -9.75
N TYR A 165 -13.38 -4.42 -8.92
CA TYR A 165 -12.88 -4.36 -7.53
C TYR A 165 -13.47 -5.49 -6.67
N ARG A 166 -14.72 -5.89 -6.89
CA ARG A 166 -15.35 -7.02 -6.19
C ARG A 166 -14.61 -8.32 -6.49
N GLU A 167 -14.29 -8.58 -7.74
CA GLU A 167 -13.46 -9.73 -8.13
C GLU A 167 -12.12 -9.78 -7.38
N HIS A 168 -11.45 -8.63 -7.27
CA HIS A 168 -10.21 -8.54 -6.48
C HIS A 168 -10.47 -8.77 -4.99
N PHE A 169 -11.51 -8.20 -4.40
CA PHE A 169 -11.85 -8.44 -2.98
C PHE A 169 -12.15 -9.91 -2.71
N ASP A 170 -12.90 -10.56 -3.57
CA ASP A 170 -13.26 -11.97 -3.45
C ASP A 170 -12.03 -12.88 -3.52
N LYS A 171 -11.04 -12.51 -4.35
CA LYS A 171 -9.79 -13.26 -4.51
C LYS A 171 -8.84 -13.13 -3.31
N ILE A 172 -8.93 -12.10 -2.46
CA ILE A 172 -8.12 -11.98 -1.25
C ILE A 172 -8.41 -13.17 -0.33
N THR A 173 -7.41 -14.01 -0.09
CA THR A 173 -7.55 -15.23 0.70
C THR A 173 -7.36 -14.96 2.19
N PHE A 174 -6.32 -14.18 2.51
CA PHE A 174 -5.96 -13.85 3.90
C PHE A 174 -5.77 -12.37 4.08
N ILE A 175 -6.22 -11.85 5.24
CA ILE A 175 -5.96 -10.50 5.72
C ILE A 175 -5.26 -10.63 7.06
N GLU A 176 -3.98 -10.32 7.06
CA GLU A 176 -3.07 -10.48 8.18
C GLU A 176 -2.74 -9.12 8.82
N ASN A 177 -2.42 -9.16 10.11
CA ASN A 177 -1.86 -8.03 10.85
C ASN A 177 -0.59 -8.50 11.57
N LEU A 178 0.40 -8.88 10.79
CA LEU A 178 1.63 -9.50 11.26
C LEU A 178 2.84 -8.59 10.96
N ASP A 179 3.91 -8.77 11.74
CA ASP A 179 5.23 -8.28 11.35
C ASP A 179 5.67 -8.92 10.02
N PHE A 180 6.40 -8.16 9.19
CA PHE A 180 6.82 -8.61 7.86
C PHE A 180 7.63 -9.92 7.87
N GLU A 181 8.45 -10.14 8.90
CA GLU A 181 9.21 -11.38 9.07
C GLU A 181 8.27 -12.58 9.25
N LYS A 182 7.22 -12.42 10.07
CA LYS A 182 6.21 -13.47 10.28
C LYS A 182 5.38 -13.74 9.02
N VAL A 183 5.17 -12.74 8.20
CA VAL A 183 4.50 -12.91 6.90
C VAL A 183 5.38 -13.73 5.96
N VAL A 184 6.68 -13.43 5.88
CA VAL A 184 7.61 -14.19 5.05
C VAL A 184 7.70 -15.63 5.57
N GLU A 185 7.95 -15.85 6.88
CA GLU A 185 7.96 -17.19 7.49
C GLU A 185 6.73 -18.03 7.14
N LYS A 186 5.55 -17.39 7.11
CA LYS A 186 4.26 -18.08 6.93
C LYS A 186 3.94 -18.44 5.48
N TYR A 187 4.36 -17.59 4.53
CA TYR A 187 3.90 -17.68 3.14
C TYR A 187 5.01 -17.95 2.13
N ASP A 188 6.30 -18.02 2.54
CA ASP A 188 7.40 -18.25 1.61
C ASP A 188 7.36 -19.67 1.03
N SER A 189 7.49 -19.72 -0.28
CA SER A 189 7.63 -20.94 -1.07
C SER A 189 8.20 -20.59 -2.45
N PRO A 190 8.72 -21.56 -3.21
CA PRO A 190 9.23 -21.30 -4.57
C PRO A 190 8.21 -20.70 -5.54
N THR A 191 6.90 -20.85 -5.28
CA THR A 191 5.82 -20.31 -6.12
C THR A 191 5.18 -19.05 -5.54
N THR A 192 5.74 -18.50 -4.44
CA THR A 192 5.28 -17.26 -3.84
C THR A 192 6.01 -16.06 -4.45
N TYR A 193 5.26 -14.99 -4.67
CA TYR A 193 5.79 -13.67 -4.99
C TYR A 193 5.44 -12.69 -3.87
N PHE A 194 6.45 -11.99 -3.39
CA PHE A 194 6.33 -10.93 -2.40
C PHE A 194 6.52 -9.55 -3.04
N TYR A 195 5.56 -8.66 -2.85
CA TYR A 195 5.76 -7.23 -3.06
C TYR A 195 5.99 -6.55 -1.71
N MET A 196 7.15 -5.91 -1.56
CA MET A 196 7.57 -5.23 -0.33
C MET A 196 7.69 -3.73 -0.57
N ASP A 197 6.91 -2.94 0.18
CA ASP A 197 6.85 -1.48 0.10
C ASP A 197 6.93 -0.88 1.52
N PRO A 198 8.07 -1.04 2.21
CA PRO A 198 8.23 -0.61 3.60
C PRO A 198 8.22 0.91 3.72
N PRO A 199 8.11 1.46 4.94
CA PRO A 199 8.46 2.86 5.20
C PRO A 199 9.86 3.15 4.65
N TYR A 200 10.03 4.26 3.91
CA TYR A 200 11.32 4.54 3.27
C TYR A 200 12.33 5.15 4.24
N TRP A 201 13.59 4.92 3.98
CA TRP A 201 14.71 5.43 4.77
C TRP A 201 14.58 6.93 5.05
N LYS A 202 14.64 7.33 6.32
CA LYS A 202 14.42 8.70 6.83
C LYS A 202 13.00 9.26 6.64
N THR A 203 12.03 8.42 6.26
CA THR A 203 10.62 8.82 6.18
C THR A 203 9.73 7.98 7.10
N GLU A 204 10.33 7.17 7.98
CA GLU A 204 9.63 6.27 8.90
C GLU A 204 8.60 7.06 9.73
N ASN A 205 8.96 8.26 10.18
CA ASN A 205 8.08 9.15 10.94
C ASN A 205 6.84 9.66 10.18
N TYR A 206 6.74 9.39 8.88
CA TYR A 206 5.53 9.73 8.11
C TYR A 206 4.39 8.74 8.33
N TYR A 207 4.70 7.57 8.85
CA TYR A 207 3.72 6.56 9.19
C TYR A 207 3.55 6.53 10.71
N SER A 208 2.32 6.44 11.18
CA SER A 208 1.96 6.24 12.58
C SER A 208 1.45 4.82 12.76
N ASN A 209 1.42 4.37 13.99
CA ASN A 209 0.96 3.02 14.34
C ASN A 209 1.81 1.88 13.75
N HIS A 210 3.12 2.11 13.59
CA HIS A 210 4.11 1.08 13.32
C HIS A 210 5.36 1.33 14.17
N ASP A 211 6.02 0.26 14.55
CA ASP A 211 7.28 0.29 15.28
C ASP A 211 8.50 0.15 14.35
N PHE A 212 8.35 0.53 13.05
CA PHE A 212 9.41 0.39 12.06
C PHE A 212 10.45 1.51 12.24
N ASP A 213 11.67 1.15 12.58
CA ASP A 213 12.78 2.07 12.83
C ASP A 213 13.99 1.85 11.88
N SER A 214 15.09 2.54 12.13
CA SER A 214 16.30 2.41 11.32
C SER A 214 16.91 1.02 11.32
N ASN A 215 16.72 0.22 12.38
CA ASN A 215 17.24 -1.15 12.48
C ASN A 215 16.37 -2.12 11.66
N ASP A 216 15.10 -1.81 11.50
CA ASP A 216 14.17 -2.64 10.75
C ASP A 216 14.47 -2.67 9.25
N HIS A 217 15.14 -1.65 8.71
CA HIS A 217 15.59 -1.68 7.31
C HIS A 217 16.62 -2.78 7.07
N GLU A 218 17.59 -2.96 7.98
CA GLU A 218 18.58 -4.04 7.88
C GLU A 218 17.93 -5.40 8.15
N ARG A 219 17.05 -5.48 9.17
CA ARG A 219 16.26 -6.69 9.46
C ARG A 219 15.45 -7.11 8.23
N LEU A 220 14.76 -6.16 7.61
CA LEU A 220 13.98 -6.41 6.38
C LEU A 220 14.88 -6.90 5.23
N ALA A 221 16.04 -6.26 5.02
CA ALA A 221 16.98 -6.69 3.99
C ALA A 221 17.44 -8.14 4.20
N ASN A 222 17.69 -8.53 5.46
CA ASN A 222 18.09 -9.91 5.79
C ASN A 222 16.94 -10.91 5.57
N VAL A 223 15.72 -10.55 5.96
CA VAL A 223 14.53 -11.37 5.74
C VAL A 223 14.27 -11.55 4.24
N ILE A 224 14.32 -10.48 3.45
CA ILE A 224 14.08 -10.54 2.00
C ILE A 224 15.12 -11.42 1.28
N LYS A 225 16.38 -11.36 1.70
CA LYS A 225 17.45 -12.22 1.13
C LYS A 225 17.24 -13.71 1.39
N SER A 226 16.48 -14.07 2.42
CA SER A 226 16.19 -15.48 2.77
C SER A 226 15.00 -16.06 2.01
N ILE A 227 14.23 -15.23 1.29
CA ILE A 227 13.05 -15.66 0.53
C ILE A 227 13.44 -16.69 -0.54
N GLN A 228 12.75 -17.84 -0.54
CA GLN A 228 12.87 -18.89 -1.55
C GLN A 228 12.10 -18.55 -2.84
N GLY A 229 11.02 -17.82 -2.69
CA GLY A 229 10.18 -17.35 -3.77
C GLY A 229 10.78 -16.15 -4.50
N LYS A 230 9.94 -15.45 -5.25
CA LYS A 230 10.29 -14.23 -5.96
C LYS A 230 9.87 -13.01 -5.17
N PHE A 231 10.63 -11.92 -5.26
CA PHE A 231 10.22 -10.66 -4.63
C PHE A 231 10.52 -9.44 -5.50
N SER A 232 9.74 -8.40 -5.28
CA SER A 232 10.07 -7.03 -5.65
C SER A 232 10.00 -6.13 -4.44
N LEU A 233 11.05 -5.32 -4.25
CA LEU A 233 11.18 -4.34 -3.18
C LEU A 233 11.16 -2.93 -3.76
N SER A 234 10.17 -2.12 -3.35
CA SER A 234 10.12 -0.69 -3.67
C SER A 234 10.89 0.13 -2.65
N TYR A 235 11.73 1.06 -3.14
CA TYR A 235 12.49 1.97 -2.27
C TYR A 235 12.86 3.27 -2.98
N TYR A 236 13.33 4.27 -2.18
CA TYR A 236 14.17 5.34 -2.68
C TYR A 236 15.64 4.99 -2.49
N ASP A 237 16.51 5.60 -3.30
CA ASP A 237 17.95 5.36 -3.22
C ASP A 237 18.56 5.89 -1.91
N PHE A 238 19.39 5.06 -1.27
CA PHE A 238 20.19 5.42 -0.11
C PHE A 238 21.45 4.55 -0.04
N PRO A 239 22.52 5.01 0.67
CA PRO A 239 23.86 4.41 0.53
C PRO A 239 23.94 2.92 0.86
N GLN A 240 23.16 2.41 1.83
CA GLN A 240 23.22 1.00 2.26
C GLN A 240 22.50 0.06 1.29
N LEU A 241 21.57 0.59 0.48
CA LEU A 241 20.72 -0.23 -0.38
C LEU A 241 21.53 -1.04 -1.40
N GLN A 242 22.55 -0.39 -2.01
CA GLN A 242 23.46 -1.04 -2.95
C GLN A 242 24.34 -2.12 -2.27
N GLN A 243 24.66 -1.96 -0.98
CA GLN A 243 25.40 -2.96 -0.22
C GLN A 243 24.51 -4.17 0.10
N TRP A 244 23.24 -3.92 0.41
CA TRP A 244 22.31 -4.99 0.72
C TRP A 244 21.86 -5.76 -0.52
N PHE A 245 21.65 -5.05 -1.63
CA PHE A 245 21.13 -5.59 -2.90
C PHE A 245 22.02 -5.17 -4.07
N PRO A 246 23.25 -5.69 -4.19
CA PRO A 246 24.13 -5.33 -5.31
C PRO A 246 23.45 -5.65 -6.65
N GLN A 247 23.57 -4.73 -7.61
CA GLN A 247 23.07 -4.96 -8.95
C GLN A 247 23.81 -6.11 -9.65
N TYR A 248 23.14 -6.78 -10.58
CA TYR A 248 23.81 -7.73 -11.46
C TYR A 248 24.96 -7.05 -12.19
N GLU A 249 26.16 -7.58 -12.02
CA GLU A 249 27.33 -7.24 -12.83
C GLU A 249 27.59 -8.37 -13.82
N VAL A 250 27.54 -8.04 -15.11
CA VAL A 250 27.96 -8.97 -16.16
C VAL A 250 29.48 -8.90 -16.26
N THR A 251 30.20 -9.87 -15.71
CA THR A 251 31.64 -9.96 -15.88
C THR A 251 31.94 -10.56 -17.24
N ILE A 252 32.47 -9.76 -18.16
CA ILE A 252 32.97 -10.23 -19.46
C ILE A 252 34.39 -10.78 -19.24
N GLY A 253 34.54 -12.10 -19.34
CA GLY A 253 35.85 -12.75 -19.28
C GLY A 253 36.78 -12.30 -20.41
N LYS A 254 38.10 -12.54 -20.26
CA LYS A 254 39.17 -12.09 -21.17
C LYS A 254 38.99 -12.43 -22.67
N ASN A 255 38.07 -13.31 -23.01
CA ASN A 255 37.78 -13.75 -24.38
C ASN A 255 36.37 -13.39 -24.87
N ASN A 256 35.72 -12.35 -24.34
CA ASN A 256 34.31 -12.02 -24.62
C ASN A 256 33.32 -13.18 -24.36
N GLN A 257 33.70 -14.20 -23.61
CA GLN A 257 32.78 -15.23 -23.15
C GLN A 257 32.10 -14.73 -21.88
N LEU A 258 30.78 -14.82 -21.84
CA LEU A 258 29.99 -14.63 -20.62
C LEU A 258 30.43 -15.68 -19.59
N ASP A 259 30.95 -15.24 -18.47
CA ASP A 259 31.33 -16.13 -17.39
C ASP A 259 30.05 -16.71 -16.78
N MET A 260 29.76 -17.99 -17.04
CA MET A 260 28.54 -18.66 -16.59
C MET A 260 28.44 -18.77 -15.04
N PHE A 261 29.46 -18.39 -14.31
CA PHE A 261 29.51 -18.37 -12.85
C PHE A 261 29.37 -16.97 -12.24
N GLY A 262 29.19 -15.92 -13.04
CA GLY A 262 29.22 -14.51 -12.64
C GLY A 262 27.86 -13.85 -12.44
N TYR A 263 26.75 -14.58 -12.36
CA TYR A 263 25.43 -13.99 -12.08
C TYR A 263 25.18 -13.98 -10.56
N SER A 264 25.70 -12.98 -9.87
CA SER A 264 25.29 -12.66 -8.51
C SER A 264 24.80 -11.23 -8.44
N GLY A 265 23.59 -11.05 -7.94
CA GLY A 265 23.04 -9.70 -7.76
C GLY A 265 21.53 -9.66 -7.96
N TYR A 266 21.02 -8.44 -8.02
CA TYR A 266 19.60 -8.15 -8.11
C TYR A 266 19.32 -7.29 -9.35
N THR A 267 18.16 -7.49 -9.96
CA THR A 267 17.65 -6.62 -11.04
C THR A 267 17.10 -5.33 -10.42
N TRP A 268 17.50 -4.18 -10.96
CA TRP A 268 17.04 -2.88 -10.52
C TRP A 268 16.38 -2.13 -11.65
N GLU A 269 15.16 -1.70 -11.41
CA GLU A 269 14.41 -0.83 -12.31
C GLU A 269 14.16 0.52 -11.64
N LYS A 270 14.11 1.59 -12.46
CA LYS A 270 13.95 2.96 -11.98
C LYS A 270 12.81 3.66 -12.70
N LYS A 271 12.01 4.40 -11.94
CA LYS A 271 10.92 5.21 -12.48
C LYS A 271 10.88 6.58 -11.86
N ASP A 272 11.06 7.60 -12.67
CA ASP A 272 10.84 8.97 -12.27
C ASP A 272 9.35 9.30 -12.28
N PHE A 273 8.91 10.00 -11.24
CA PHE A 273 7.53 10.45 -11.10
C PHE A 273 7.46 11.82 -10.46
N SER A 274 6.42 12.58 -10.80
CA SER A 274 6.13 13.85 -10.14
C SER A 274 5.56 13.59 -8.75
N LYS A 275 6.23 14.04 -7.69
CA LYS A 275 5.67 14.01 -6.32
C LYS A 275 4.41 14.86 -6.29
N ALA A 276 3.32 14.32 -5.76
CA ALA A 276 2.08 15.05 -5.60
C ALA A 276 2.27 16.18 -4.59
N ALA A 277 1.70 17.37 -4.90
CA ALA A 277 1.59 18.51 -4.03
C ALA A 277 2.90 19.11 -3.50
N SER A 278 3.63 19.79 -4.38
CA SER A 278 4.50 20.88 -3.97
C SER A 278 3.79 22.21 -4.27
N THR A 279 3.65 23.08 -3.29
CA THR A 279 3.24 24.48 -3.49
C THR A 279 4.33 25.31 -4.19
N LYS A 280 5.49 24.71 -4.47
CA LYS A 280 6.60 25.32 -5.20
C LYS A 280 6.41 25.14 -6.71
N LYS A 281 6.78 26.16 -7.48
CA LYS A 281 6.70 26.18 -8.96
C LYS A 281 7.55 25.08 -9.64
N GLU A 282 8.54 24.51 -8.96
CA GLU A 282 9.36 23.41 -9.46
C GLU A 282 8.69 22.07 -9.09
N LYS A 283 8.43 21.25 -10.09
CA LYS A 283 7.95 19.88 -9.90
C LYS A 283 9.06 19.07 -9.21
N ASN A 284 8.88 18.75 -7.93
CA ASN A 284 9.75 17.79 -7.27
C ASN A 284 9.57 16.43 -7.94
N VAL A 285 10.62 15.98 -8.62
CA VAL A 285 10.69 14.62 -9.18
C VAL A 285 11.20 13.70 -8.08
N GLY A 286 10.56 12.56 -7.93
CA GLY A 286 11.06 11.44 -7.12
C GLY A 286 11.41 10.29 -8.05
N THR A 287 12.41 9.50 -7.69
CA THR A 287 12.76 8.28 -8.39
C THR A 287 12.39 7.09 -7.52
N GLU A 288 11.50 6.25 -8.00
CA GLU A 288 11.19 4.96 -7.41
C GLU A 288 12.14 3.91 -7.93
N LEU A 289 12.68 3.09 -7.04
CA LEU A 289 13.46 1.90 -7.36
C LEU A 289 12.59 0.67 -7.15
N LEU A 290 12.73 -0.30 -8.05
CA LEU A 290 12.17 -1.64 -7.90
C LEU A 290 13.32 -2.64 -7.98
N ILE A 291 13.58 -3.35 -6.89
CA ILE A 291 14.67 -4.31 -6.75
C ILE A 291 14.07 -5.70 -6.73
N MET A 292 14.60 -6.62 -7.55
CA MET A 292 14.03 -7.95 -7.77
C MET A 292 15.13 -9.01 -7.71
N ASN A 293 14.77 -10.24 -7.28
CA ASN A 293 15.69 -11.39 -7.24
C ASN A 293 15.56 -12.33 -8.47
N TYR A 294 14.92 -11.86 -9.53
CA TYR A 294 14.70 -12.63 -10.76
C TYR A 294 14.92 -11.75 -11.99
#